data_566096b960608523e9c6679296a75843
#
_entry.id   566096b960608523e9c6679296a75843
#
_cell.length_a   1.000
_cell.length_b   1.000
_cell.length_c   1.000
_cell.angle_alpha   90.00
_cell.angle_beta   90.00
_cell.angle_gamma   90.00
#
_symmetry.space_group_name_H-M   'P 1'
#
loop_
_entity.id
_entity.type
_entity.pdbx_description
1 polymer ?
#
loop_
_entity_poly.entity_id
_entity_poly.type
_entity_poly.pdbx_seq_one_letter_code
_entity_poly.pdbx_strand_id
1 'polypeptide(L)'
;METNMKYDLLPLEEGDEDYIDHKIEEYDESVVPPDPADADESIVLKIADDDGNVVAGLIFDIGSKIMWLHVLWVDERYRRQGFASALIRKAERTAREKNCCLSIVGSFDFQAKPFYEKHGYTVYGVVEDWPKGHCNYALRKQLDRPSPEHVPSKPQKESKHEVEVGNEDDLKAICDGLDTYNQTQIPDERVNETLGKKITNKNGEMIAAYIASIDEWNAAYPSVWVEERYRKQGIGTYLLRELERELKEKGAYVMLVWPSDWQAGFFVKQGFTVCTVAEDCPKGHCYYCMKKVI
;
A
#
# COMPACT_ATOMS: atom_id res chain seq x y z
N MET A 1 23.79 27.82 -5.14
CA MET A 1 25.04 27.13 -5.58
C MET A 1 24.69 25.66 -5.66
N GLU A 2 24.46 25.15 -6.86
CA GLU A 2 24.31 23.71 -7.07
C GLU A 2 25.69 23.08 -6.91
N THR A 3 25.89 22.39 -5.81
CA THR A 3 27.06 21.55 -5.63
C THR A 3 26.90 20.40 -6.62
N ASN A 4 27.66 20.43 -7.69
CA ASN A 4 27.73 19.38 -8.70
C ASN A 4 28.44 18.16 -8.06
N MET A 5 27.78 17.50 -7.10
CA MET A 5 28.28 16.26 -6.51
C MET A 5 28.04 15.15 -7.52
N LYS A 6 29.11 14.72 -8.14
CA LYS A 6 29.09 13.61 -9.10
C LYS A 6 29.44 12.34 -8.33
N TYR A 7 28.40 11.61 -7.94
CA TYR A 7 28.54 10.25 -7.44
C TYR A 7 28.45 9.27 -8.61
N ASP A 8 29.24 8.23 -8.56
CA ASP A 8 29.09 7.12 -9.48
C ASP A 8 27.89 6.28 -9.02
N LEU A 9 26.85 6.20 -9.86
CA LEU A 9 25.68 5.37 -9.64
C LEU A 9 25.95 3.99 -10.24
N LEU A 10 25.99 2.99 -9.40
CA LEU A 10 26.18 1.58 -9.77
C LEU A 10 24.84 0.87 -9.81
N PRO A 11 24.68 -0.13 -10.69
CA PRO A 11 23.49 -0.99 -10.64
C PRO A 11 23.42 -1.73 -9.30
N LEU A 12 22.20 -2.13 -8.91
CA LEU A 12 22.01 -3.03 -7.78
C LEU A 12 22.47 -4.44 -8.13
N GLU A 13 22.92 -5.17 -7.14
CA GLU A 13 23.31 -6.58 -7.20
C GLU A 13 22.33 -7.42 -6.39
N GLU A 14 22.39 -8.73 -6.52
CA GLU A 14 21.57 -9.67 -5.76
C GLU A 14 21.71 -9.41 -4.23
N GLY A 15 20.59 -9.25 -3.54
CA GLY A 15 20.51 -8.95 -2.11
C GLY A 15 20.58 -7.46 -1.74
N ASP A 16 20.86 -6.55 -2.67
CA ASP A 16 20.89 -5.12 -2.39
C ASP A 16 19.49 -4.57 -2.06
N GLU A 17 18.45 -5.10 -2.70
CA GLU A 17 17.06 -4.71 -2.44
C GLU A 17 16.67 -5.03 -1.00
N ASP A 18 16.86 -6.28 -0.59
CA ASP A 18 16.59 -6.73 0.78
C ASP A 18 17.39 -5.90 1.82
N TYR A 19 18.64 -5.55 1.48
CA TYR A 19 19.46 -4.70 2.34
C TYR A 19 18.88 -3.28 2.48
N ILE A 20 18.41 -2.68 1.38
CA ILE A 20 17.81 -1.33 1.38
C ILE A 20 16.53 -1.33 2.21
N ASP A 21 15.64 -2.31 1.99
CA ASP A 21 14.37 -2.44 2.70
C ASP A 21 14.61 -2.65 4.19
N HIS A 22 15.51 -3.55 4.56
CA HIS A 22 15.91 -3.75 5.96
C HIS A 22 16.47 -2.46 6.61
N LYS A 23 17.25 -1.67 5.89
CA LYS A 23 17.79 -0.40 6.40
C LYS A 23 16.74 0.71 6.55
N ILE A 24 15.69 0.69 5.73
CA ILE A 24 14.53 1.59 5.89
C ILE A 24 13.74 1.16 7.12
N GLU A 25 13.48 -0.14 7.27
CA GLU A 25 12.79 -0.70 8.42
C GLU A 25 13.52 -0.43 9.74
N GLU A 26 14.84 -0.69 9.83
CA GLU A 26 15.65 -0.33 11.00
C GLU A 26 15.54 1.16 11.38
N TYR A 27 15.45 2.04 10.38
CA TYR A 27 15.28 3.46 10.65
C TYR A 27 13.89 3.75 11.22
N ASP A 28 12.83 3.17 10.64
CA ASP A 28 11.47 3.37 11.12
C ASP A 28 11.28 2.79 12.53
N GLU A 29 11.82 1.61 12.81
CA GLU A 29 11.84 0.99 14.14
C GLU A 29 12.65 1.82 15.18
N SER A 30 13.66 2.55 14.75
CA SER A 30 14.42 3.45 15.63
C SER A 30 13.58 4.64 16.10
N VAL A 31 12.55 5.02 15.35
CA VAL A 31 11.63 6.11 15.67
C VAL A 31 10.41 5.59 16.41
N VAL A 32 9.82 4.51 15.90
CA VAL A 32 8.68 3.80 16.51
C VAL A 32 9.08 2.35 16.74
N PRO A 33 9.61 2.01 17.92
CA PRO A 33 9.99 0.64 18.23
C PRO A 33 8.79 -0.30 18.09
N PRO A 34 8.96 -1.48 17.47
CA PRO A 34 7.89 -2.47 17.37
C PRO A 34 7.45 -2.92 18.77
N ASP A 35 6.14 -3.01 18.97
CA ASP A 35 5.58 -3.63 20.18
C ASP A 35 5.69 -5.16 20.00
N PRO A 36 6.41 -5.90 20.86
CA PRO A 36 6.51 -7.35 20.72
C PRO A 36 5.15 -8.10 20.77
N ALA A 37 4.11 -7.42 21.26
CA ALA A 37 2.74 -7.93 21.26
C ALA A 37 1.98 -7.68 19.94
N ASP A 38 2.52 -6.87 19.06
CA ASP A 38 1.94 -6.46 17.76
C ASP A 38 2.75 -7.09 16.61
N ALA A 39 2.80 -8.41 16.54
CA ALA A 39 3.42 -9.10 15.40
C ALA A 39 2.63 -8.79 14.12
N ASP A 40 3.33 -8.40 13.07
CA ASP A 40 2.75 -8.25 11.75
C ASP A 40 2.23 -9.60 11.25
N GLU A 41 1.02 -9.61 10.73
CA GLU A 41 0.37 -10.84 10.26
C GLU A 41 -0.41 -10.55 8.98
N SER A 42 -0.14 -11.35 7.94
CA SER A 42 -0.93 -11.33 6.71
C SER A 42 -2.00 -12.42 6.77
N ILE A 43 -3.23 -12.05 6.49
CA ILE A 43 -4.40 -12.92 6.63
C ILE A 43 -5.18 -12.96 5.31
N VAL A 44 -5.41 -14.18 4.84
CA VAL A 44 -6.25 -14.47 3.68
C VAL A 44 -7.56 -15.06 4.17
N LEU A 45 -8.69 -14.47 3.77
CA LEU A 45 -10.02 -15.02 3.97
C LEU A 45 -10.63 -15.36 2.62
N LYS A 46 -11.29 -16.50 2.53
CA LYS A 46 -11.96 -16.97 1.30
C LYS A 46 -13.38 -17.45 1.54
N ILE A 47 -14.14 -17.50 0.46
CA ILE A 47 -15.39 -18.25 0.33
C ILE A 47 -15.24 -19.11 -0.91
N ALA A 48 -15.53 -20.41 -0.77
CA ALA A 48 -15.54 -21.36 -1.89
C ALA A 48 -16.97 -21.77 -2.24
N ASP A 49 -17.18 -22.21 -3.48
CA ASP A 49 -18.41 -22.86 -3.92
C ASP A 49 -18.45 -24.34 -3.53
N ASP A 50 -19.54 -25.02 -3.87
CA ASP A 50 -19.74 -26.44 -3.56
C ASP A 50 -18.70 -27.38 -4.24
N ASP A 51 -18.04 -26.89 -5.28
CA ASP A 51 -16.98 -27.61 -6.01
C ASP A 51 -15.55 -27.28 -5.46
N GLY A 52 -15.46 -26.40 -4.46
CA GLY A 52 -14.23 -25.99 -3.82
C GLY A 52 -13.49 -24.85 -4.52
N ASN A 53 -14.08 -24.22 -5.56
CA ASN A 53 -13.45 -23.07 -6.22
C ASN A 53 -13.61 -21.81 -5.38
N VAL A 54 -12.57 -20.99 -5.29
CA VAL A 54 -12.63 -19.69 -4.62
C VAL A 54 -13.49 -18.74 -5.44
N VAL A 55 -14.59 -18.25 -4.84
CA VAL A 55 -15.56 -17.34 -5.49
C VAL A 55 -15.58 -15.95 -4.86
N ALA A 56 -14.95 -15.78 -3.71
CA ALA A 56 -14.72 -14.49 -3.07
C ALA A 56 -13.55 -14.57 -2.10
N GLY A 57 -12.85 -13.46 -1.92
CA GLY A 57 -11.75 -13.39 -0.98
C GLY A 57 -11.43 -11.99 -0.51
N LEU A 58 -10.73 -11.92 0.61
CA LEU A 58 -10.25 -10.72 1.23
C LEU A 58 -8.86 -10.96 1.80
N ILE A 59 -7.92 -10.07 1.48
CA ILE A 59 -6.53 -10.10 1.96
C ILE A 59 -6.29 -8.84 2.76
N PHE A 60 -5.75 -8.98 3.96
CA PHE A 60 -5.42 -7.86 4.82
C PHE A 60 -4.25 -8.19 5.73
N ASP A 61 -3.50 -7.15 6.08
CA ASP A 61 -2.44 -7.23 7.07
C ASP A 61 -2.87 -6.57 8.37
N ILE A 62 -2.31 -7.06 9.46
CA ILE A 62 -2.40 -6.46 10.79
C ILE A 62 -0.99 -6.10 11.23
N GLY A 63 -0.78 -4.84 11.60
CA GLY A 63 0.48 -4.33 12.13
C GLY A 63 0.24 -2.99 12.81
N SER A 64 0.99 -2.70 13.88
CA SER A 64 0.87 -1.44 14.64
C SER A 64 -0.57 -1.10 15.08
N LYS A 65 -1.38 -2.11 15.42
CA LYS A 65 -2.81 -2.01 15.78
C LYS A 65 -3.71 -1.45 14.67
N ILE A 66 -3.29 -1.61 13.43
CA ILE A 66 -4.00 -1.18 12.23
C ILE A 66 -4.27 -2.40 11.36
N MET A 67 -5.47 -2.47 10.80
CA MET A 67 -5.82 -3.42 9.74
C MET A 67 -5.68 -2.72 8.38
N TRP A 68 -4.74 -3.18 7.58
CA TRP A 68 -4.51 -2.74 6.20
C TRP A 68 -5.22 -3.68 5.23
N LEU A 69 -6.25 -3.22 4.59
CA LEU A 69 -7.05 -4.02 3.68
C LEU A 69 -6.55 -3.82 2.25
N HIS A 70 -5.98 -4.87 1.67
CA HIS A 70 -5.33 -4.83 0.36
C HIS A 70 -6.26 -5.24 -0.77
N VAL A 71 -6.93 -6.39 -0.63
CA VAL A 71 -7.76 -6.98 -1.67
C VAL A 71 -9.11 -7.38 -1.10
N LEU A 72 -10.19 -7.01 -1.80
CA LEU A 72 -11.52 -7.56 -1.61
C LEU A 72 -12.11 -7.85 -2.99
N TRP A 73 -12.26 -9.13 -3.29
CA TRP A 73 -12.76 -9.59 -4.57
C TRP A 73 -13.95 -10.53 -4.41
N VAL A 74 -14.90 -10.44 -5.34
CA VAL A 74 -16.04 -11.37 -5.49
C VAL A 74 -16.25 -11.62 -6.97
N ASP A 75 -16.23 -12.89 -7.38
CA ASP A 75 -16.56 -13.33 -8.72
C ASP A 75 -17.90 -12.75 -9.16
N GLU A 76 -17.99 -12.26 -10.37
CA GLU A 76 -19.16 -11.53 -10.89
C GLU A 76 -20.47 -12.30 -10.74
N ARG A 77 -20.43 -13.62 -10.97
CA ARG A 77 -21.58 -14.53 -10.85
C ARG A 77 -22.12 -14.63 -9.42
N TYR A 78 -21.29 -14.30 -8.41
CA TYR A 78 -21.60 -14.40 -6.99
C TYR A 78 -21.80 -13.04 -6.31
N ARG A 79 -21.73 -11.94 -7.07
CA ARG A 79 -21.96 -10.59 -6.51
C ARG A 79 -23.41 -10.42 -6.03
N ARG A 80 -23.62 -9.44 -5.14
CA ARG A 80 -24.90 -9.08 -4.51
C ARG A 80 -25.54 -10.20 -3.66
N GLN A 81 -24.78 -11.24 -3.31
CA GLN A 81 -25.21 -12.32 -2.43
C GLN A 81 -24.72 -12.15 -0.98
N GLY A 82 -24.02 -11.05 -0.66
CA GLY A 82 -23.56 -10.71 0.69
C GLY A 82 -22.14 -11.19 1.02
N PHE A 83 -21.42 -11.83 0.10
CA PHE A 83 -20.09 -12.40 0.35
C PHE A 83 -19.07 -11.35 0.76
N ALA A 84 -18.95 -10.24 0.05
CA ALA A 84 -18.06 -9.14 0.46
C ALA A 84 -18.38 -8.64 1.88
N SER A 85 -19.69 -8.56 2.22
CA SER A 85 -20.10 -8.15 3.56
C SER A 85 -19.80 -9.19 4.63
N ALA A 86 -19.78 -10.48 4.32
CA ALA A 86 -19.37 -11.53 5.23
C ALA A 86 -17.86 -11.47 5.48
N LEU A 87 -17.06 -11.31 4.42
CA LEU A 87 -15.62 -11.18 4.47
C LEU A 87 -15.18 -9.98 5.30
N ILE A 88 -15.69 -8.77 5.00
CA ILE A 88 -15.30 -7.55 5.72
C ILE A 88 -15.67 -7.63 7.22
N ARG A 89 -16.85 -8.18 7.56
CA ARG A 89 -17.24 -8.37 8.97
C ARG A 89 -16.35 -9.37 9.70
N LYS A 90 -15.91 -10.43 9.02
CA LYS A 90 -14.97 -11.40 9.61
C LYS A 90 -13.60 -10.76 9.83
N ALA A 91 -13.07 -10.05 8.81
CA ALA A 91 -11.81 -9.32 8.92
C ALA A 91 -11.82 -8.29 10.06
N GLU A 92 -12.87 -7.44 10.13
CA GLU A 92 -13.01 -6.46 11.21
C GLU A 92 -13.14 -7.09 12.60
N ARG A 93 -13.77 -8.27 12.71
CA ARG A 93 -13.83 -9.01 13.98
C ARG A 93 -12.46 -9.52 14.36
N THR A 94 -11.76 -10.17 13.44
CA THR A 94 -10.39 -10.64 13.64
C THR A 94 -9.46 -9.49 14.05
N ALA A 95 -9.55 -8.35 13.39
CA ALA A 95 -8.77 -7.16 13.73
C ALA A 95 -9.07 -6.65 15.15
N ARG A 96 -10.34 -6.61 15.57
CA ARG A 96 -10.72 -6.23 16.95
C ARG A 96 -10.21 -7.25 17.99
N GLU A 97 -10.27 -8.54 17.71
CA GLU A 97 -9.73 -9.59 18.58
C GLU A 97 -8.22 -9.44 18.78
N LYS A 98 -7.53 -8.86 17.78
CA LYS A 98 -6.11 -8.48 17.81
C LYS A 98 -5.85 -7.04 18.26
N ASN A 99 -6.84 -6.37 18.87
CA ASN A 99 -6.76 -5.02 19.40
C ASN A 99 -6.45 -3.91 18.36
N CYS A 100 -6.75 -4.12 17.09
CA CYS A 100 -6.67 -3.05 16.11
C CYS A 100 -7.67 -1.95 16.43
N CYS A 101 -7.22 -0.70 16.36
CA CYS A 101 -8.05 0.47 16.57
C CYS A 101 -8.55 1.10 15.26
N LEU A 102 -7.88 0.82 14.14
CA LEU A 102 -8.13 1.44 12.85
C LEU A 102 -8.13 0.39 11.73
N SER A 103 -8.97 0.59 10.74
CA SER A 103 -8.90 -0.10 9.45
C SER A 103 -8.73 0.92 8.32
N ILE A 104 -7.84 0.63 7.38
CA ILE A 104 -7.52 1.47 6.23
C ILE A 104 -7.69 0.65 4.95
N VAL A 105 -8.23 1.27 3.91
CA VAL A 105 -8.39 0.68 2.58
C VAL A 105 -8.27 1.74 1.50
N GLY A 106 -7.62 1.39 0.39
CA GLY A 106 -7.68 2.13 -0.87
C GLY A 106 -8.76 1.55 -1.79
N SER A 107 -9.46 2.40 -2.53
CA SER A 107 -10.44 1.95 -3.52
C SER A 107 -10.48 2.93 -4.70
N PHE A 108 -10.28 2.43 -5.90
CA PHE A 108 -10.40 3.24 -7.10
C PHE A 108 -11.87 3.60 -7.39
N ASP A 109 -12.09 4.68 -8.14
CA ASP A 109 -13.42 5.19 -8.49
C ASP A 109 -14.27 4.19 -9.27
N PHE A 110 -13.64 3.30 -10.03
CA PHE A 110 -14.28 2.18 -10.73
C PHE A 110 -14.50 0.92 -9.86
N GLN A 111 -14.07 0.94 -8.59
CA GLN A 111 -14.22 -0.19 -7.67
C GLN A 111 -15.40 0.02 -6.69
N ALA A 112 -15.16 -0.21 -5.41
CA ALA A 112 -16.21 -0.46 -4.44
C ALA A 112 -16.35 0.60 -3.33
N LYS A 113 -15.94 1.88 -3.55
CA LYS A 113 -16.09 2.96 -2.56
C LYS A 113 -17.47 2.98 -1.86
N PRO A 114 -18.63 2.93 -2.59
CA PRO A 114 -19.94 2.95 -1.94
C PRO A 114 -20.21 1.72 -1.06
N PHE A 115 -19.58 0.59 -1.32
CA PHE A 115 -19.64 -0.60 -0.46
C PHE A 115 -18.97 -0.33 0.88
N TYR A 116 -17.76 0.23 0.89
CA TYR A 116 -17.04 0.56 2.12
C TYR A 116 -17.77 1.62 2.94
N GLU A 117 -18.33 2.66 2.30
CA GLU A 117 -19.14 3.68 2.98
C GLU A 117 -20.36 3.05 3.69
N LYS A 118 -21.04 2.09 3.07
CA LYS A 118 -22.13 1.32 3.71
C LYS A 118 -21.67 0.47 4.89
N HIS A 119 -20.39 0.11 4.95
CA HIS A 119 -19.79 -0.60 6.06
C HIS A 119 -19.18 0.33 7.12
N GLY A 120 -19.43 1.65 7.04
CA GLY A 120 -19.00 2.63 8.02
C GLY A 120 -17.60 3.17 7.83
N TYR A 121 -16.99 2.94 6.67
CA TYR A 121 -15.76 3.60 6.27
C TYR A 121 -16.05 5.02 5.81
N THR A 122 -15.13 5.91 6.09
CA THR A 122 -15.20 7.32 5.66
C THR A 122 -13.97 7.67 4.82
N VAL A 123 -14.18 8.40 3.73
CA VAL A 123 -13.08 8.92 2.92
C VAL A 123 -12.31 9.96 3.75
N TYR A 124 -11.00 9.82 3.84
CA TYR A 124 -10.12 10.78 4.50
C TYR A 124 -9.11 11.44 3.55
N GLY A 125 -9.07 10.99 2.29
CA GLY A 125 -8.27 11.60 1.25
C GLY A 125 -8.51 10.98 -0.12
N VAL A 126 -7.99 11.65 -1.15
CA VAL A 126 -8.12 11.23 -2.55
C VAL A 126 -6.80 11.45 -3.26
N VAL A 127 -6.35 10.44 -3.99
CA VAL A 127 -5.25 10.57 -4.95
C VAL A 127 -5.87 10.71 -6.32
N GLU A 128 -5.92 11.94 -6.83
CA GLU A 128 -6.44 12.24 -8.15
C GLU A 128 -5.45 11.84 -9.25
N ASP A 129 -5.97 11.50 -10.43
CA ASP A 129 -5.20 11.14 -11.61
C ASP A 129 -4.23 9.97 -11.35
N TRP A 130 -4.72 8.98 -10.61
CA TRP A 130 -4.06 7.69 -10.38
C TRP A 130 -5.10 6.57 -10.28
N PRO A 131 -5.11 5.64 -11.26
CA PRO A 131 -4.48 5.73 -12.59
C PRO A 131 -4.92 6.97 -13.37
N LYS A 132 -4.22 7.28 -14.45
CA LYS A 132 -4.47 8.50 -15.24
C LYS A 132 -5.94 8.63 -15.65
N GLY A 133 -6.56 9.76 -15.29
CA GLY A 133 -7.99 10.01 -15.51
C GLY A 133 -8.92 9.41 -14.45
N HIS A 134 -8.40 8.71 -13.45
CA HIS A 134 -9.14 8.09 -12.35
C HIS A 134 -8.69 8.62 -10.99
N CYS A 135 -9.37 8.17 -9.93
CA CYS A 135 -9.05 8.55 -8.55
C CYS A 135 -8.95 7.32 -7.66
N ASN A 136 -8.01 7.32 -6.73
CA ASN A 136 -7.99 6.40 -5.61
C ASN A 136 -8.49 7.10 -4.35
N TYR A 137 -9.51 6.54 -3.71
CA TYR A 137 -10.06 7.01 -2.44
C TYR A 137 -9.40 6.28 -1.29
N ALA A 138 -8.79 7.00 -0.38
CA ALA A 138 -8.34 6.48 0.89
C ALA A 138 -9.49 6.52 1.90
N LEU A 139 -9.89 5.36 2.42
CA LEU A 139 -10.98 5.23 3.37
C LEU A 139 -10.47 4.64 4.68
N ARG A 140 -11.07 5.07 5.79
CA ARG A 140 -10.75 4.56 7.12
C ARG A 140 -12.01 4.28 7.94
N LYS A 141 -11.86 3.37 8.92
CA LYS A 141 -12.89 3.06 9.91
C LYS A 141 -12.26 2.82 11.27
N GLN A 142 -12.77 3.49 12.31
CA GLN A 142 -12.39 3.21 13.69
C GLN A 142 -12.97 1.87 14.12
N LEU A 143 -12.13 1.01 14.68
CA LEU A 143 -12.51 -0.34 15.13
C LEU A 143 -12.70 -0.43 16.65
N ASP A 144 -12.05 0.44 17.43
CA ASP A 144 -12.10 0.51 18.88
C ASP A 144 -13.38 1.17 19.42
N ARG A 145 -14.15 1.84 18.56
CA ARG A 145 -15.45 2.42 18.89
C ARG A 145 -16.56 1.51 18.38
N PRO A 146 -17.68 1.39 19.13
CA PRO A 146 -18.85 0.72 18.56
C PRO A 146 -19.21 1.50 17.28
N SER A 147 -19.11 0.83 16.15
CA SER A 147 -19.75 1.34 14.94
C SER A 147 -21.20 1.60 15.29
N PRO A 148 -21.80 2.74 14.91
CA PRO A 148 -23.24 2.81 14.91
C PRO A 148 -23.68 1.58 14.14
N GLU A 149 -24.38 0.67 14.84
CA GLU A 149 -24.86 -0.57 14.22
C GLU A 149 -25.55 -0.17 12.93
N HIS A 150 -24.90 -0.46 11.82
CA HIS A 150 -25.61 -0.44 10.56
C HIS A 150 -26.56 -1.63 10.63
N VAL A 151 -27.73 -1.39 11.23
CA VAL A 151 -28.85 -2.35 11.21
C VAL A 151 -29.16 -2.56 9.75
N PRO A 152 -28.85 -3.74 9.20
CA PRO A 152 -29.16 -3.99 7.80
C PRO A 152 -30.68 -3.77 7.62
N SER A 153 -31.06 -2.87 6.75
CA SER A 153 -32.45 -2.53 6.45
C SER A 153 -33.28 -3.70 5.91
N LYS A 154 -32.66 -4.86 5.75
CA LYS A 154 -33.31 -6.17 5.48
C LYS A 154 -32.42 -7.28 6.08
N PRO A 155 -33.03 -8.36 6.63
CA PRO A 155 -32.26 -9.54 7.01
C PRO A 155 -31.51 -10.04 5.78
N GLN A 156 -30.18 -9.91 5.80
CA GLN A 156 -29.34 -10.49 4.76
C GLN A 156 -29.55 -12.01 4.86
N LYS A 157 -29.87 -12.65 3.74
CA LYS A 157 -29.82 -14.10 3.66
C LYS A 157 -28.44 -14.53 4.15
N GLU A 158 -28.39 -15.33 5.20
CA GLU A 158 -27.16 -15.98 5.60
C GLU A 158 -26.62 -16.73 4.38
N SER A 159 -25.40 -16.41 3.98
CA SER A 159 -24.72 -17.12 2.92
C SER A 159 -24.61 -18.59 3.35
N LYS A 160 -24.95 -19.53 2.48
CA LYS A 160 -24.69 -20.96 2.72
C LYS A 160 -23.21 -21.30 2.79
N HIS A 161 -22.36 -20.38 2.34
CA HIS A 161 -20.91 -20.54 2.24
C HIS A 161 -20.26 -19.87 3.45
N GLU A 162 -19.40 -20.61 4.13
CA GLU A 162 -18.63 -20.11 5.29
C GLU A 162 -17.43 -19.31 4.83
N VAL A 163 -16.99 -18.37 5.67
CA VAL A 163 -15.72 -17.65 5.49
C VAL A 163 -14.63 -18.48 6.16
N GLU A 164 -13.68 -18.93 5.36
CA GLU A 164 -12.54 -19.75 5.77
C GLU A 164 -11.23 -18.96 5.71
N VAL A 165 -10.20 -19.44 6.40
CA VAL A 165 -8.82 -18.96 6.23
C VAL A 165 -8.27 -19.61 4.95
N GLY A 166 -7.73 -18.78 4.07
CA GLY A 166 -7.10 -19.20 2.83
C GLY A 166 -5.62 -19.52 2.98
N ASN A 167 -5.06 -20.09 1.92
CA ASN A 167 -3.64 -20.39 1.76
C ASN A 167 -3.02 -19.56 0.59
N GLU A 168 -1.79 -19.85 0.21
CA GLU A 168 -1.07 -19.14 -0.87
C GLU A 168 -1.75 -19.31 -2.24
N ASP A 169 -2.31 -20.48 -2.54
CA ASP A 169 -3.04 -20.71 -3.80
C ASP A 169 -4.33 -19.89 -3.84
N ASP A 170 -5.02 -19.80 -2.71
CA ASP A 170 -6.22 -18.98 -2.55
C ASP A 170 -5.89 -17.49 -2.68
N LEU A 171 -4.78 -17.03 -2.07
CA LEU A 171 -4.28 -15.67 -2.22
C LEU A 171 -4.07 -15.33 -3.69
N LYS A 172 -3.37 -16.19 -4.42
CA LYS A 172 -3.14 -16.00 -5.86
C LYS A 172 -4.45 -15.91 -6.64
N ALA A 173 -5.40 -16.81 -6.40
CA ALA A 173 -6.69 -16.82 -7.10
C ALA A 173 -7.49 -15.53 -6.84
N ILE A 174 -7.44 -14.98 -5.62
CA ILE A 174 -8.10 -13.73 -5.22
C ILE A 174 -7.46 -12.53 -5.93
N CYS A 175 -6.12 -12.45 -5.96
CA CYS A 175 -5.39 -11.40 -6.67
C CYS A 175 -5.66 -11.45 -8.17
N ASP A 176 -5.50 -12.61 -8.81
CA ASP A 176 -5.76 -12.81 -10.24
C ASP A 176 -7.22 -12.39 -10.61
N GLY A 177 -8.17 -12.66 -9.72
CA GLY A 177 -9.57 -12.27 -9.89
C GLY A 177 -9.78 -10.75 -9.85
N LEU A 178 -9.13 -10.05 -8.94
CA LEU A 178 -9.18 -8.58 -8.85
C LEU A 178 -8.47 -7.94 -10.05
N ASP A 179 -7.30 -8.46 -10.43
CA ASP A 179 -6.51 -7.94 -11.56
C ASP A 179 -7.28 -8.09 -12.86
N THR A 180 -7.91 -9.25 -13.08
CA THR A 180 -8.80 -9.47 -14.22
C THR A 180 -9.93 -8.44 -14.27
N TYR A 181 -10.53 -8.12 -13.12
CA TYR A 181 -11.57 -7.09 -13.05
C TYR A 181 -10.99 -5.70 -13.37
N ASN A 182 -9.87 -5.32 -12.76
CA ASN A 182 -9.23 -4.03 -12.98
C ASN A 182 -8.87 -3.83 -14.46
N GLN A 183 -8.34 -4.84 -15.13
CA GLN A 183 -8.01 -4.82 -16.55
C GLN A 183 -9.23 -4.61 -17.45
N THR A 184 -10.44 -5.00 -17.03
CA THR A 184 -11.68 -4.67 -17.76
C THR A 184 -12.06 -3.20 -17.66
N GLN A 185 -11.59 -2.50 -16.61
CA GLN A 185 -11.88 -1.09 -16.37
C GLN A 185 -10.82 -0.19 -16.99
N ILE A 186 -9.56 -0.55 -16.83
CA ILE A 186 -8.41 0.17 -17.37
C ILE A 186 -7.52 -0.83 -18.08
N PRO A 187 -7.36 -0.69 -19.41
CA PRO A 187 -6.44 -1.52 -20.16
C PRO A 187 -5.02 -1.38 -19.61
N ASP A 188 -4.37 -2.51 -19.50
CA ASP A 188 -3.01 -2.62 -19.09
C ASP A 188 -2.06 -2.04 -20.17
N GLU A 189 -1.36 -0.95 -19.86
CA GLU A 189 -0.39 -0.28 -20.76
C GLU A 189 1.06 -0.72 -20.49
N ARG A 190 1.26 -1.63 -19.54
CA ARG A 190 2.35 -2.33 -19.11
C ARG A 190 3.79 -2.04 -19.19
N VAL A 191 4.36 -1.63 -18.07
CA VAL A 191 5.74 -2.00 -17.72
C VAL A 191 5.81 -2.34 -16.22
N ASN A 192 5.63 -3.57 -15.82
CA ASN A 192 6.08 -3.96 -14.48
C ASN A 192 7.61 -4.05 -14.52
N GLU A 193 8.29 -2.99 -14.15
CA GLU A 193 9.75 -2.89 -14.15
C GLU A 193 10.22 -2.37 -12.79
N THR A 194 11.28 -2.96 -12.26
CA THR A 194 12.00 -2.44 -11.10
C THR A 194 13.29 -1.79 -11.54
N LEU A 195 13.54 -0.59 -11.05
CA LEU A 195 14.76 0.19 -11.26
C LEU A 195 15.47 0.35 -9.93
N GLY A 196 16.79 0.30 -9.94
CA GLY A 196 17.54 0.55 -8.72
C GLY A 196 19.01 0.86 -8.98
N LYS A 197 19.56 1.77 -8.19
CA LYS A 197 20.99 2.09 -8.19
C LYS A 197 21.49 2.41 -6.80
N LYS A 198 22.78 2.15 -6.59
CA LYS A 198 23.49 2.41 -5.35
C LYS A 198 24.69 3.33 -5.54
N ILE A 199 25.09 3.96 -4.44
CA ILE A 199 26.36 4.68 -4.28
C ILE A 199 27.17 3.92 -3.24
N THR A 200 28.44 3.68 -3.54
CA THR A 200 29.37 3.06 -2.58
C THR A 200 30.46 4.06 -2.14
N ASN A 201 31.01 3.82 -0.98
CA ASN A 201 32.20 4.51 -0.52
C ASN A 201 33.48 3.87 -1.12
N LYS A 202 34.65 4.41 -0.76
CA LYS A 202 35.94 3.91 -1.24
C LYS A 202 36.27 2.46 -0.84
N ASN A 203 35.56 1.95 0.15
CA ASN A 203 35.73 0.57 0.63
C ASN A 203 34.75 -0.41 -0.07
N GLY A 204 33.89 0.09 -0.97
CA GLY A 204 32.84 -0.70 -1.62
C GLY A 204 31.55 -0.85 -0.78
N GLU A 205 31.46 -0.23 0.40
CA GLU A 205 30.25 -0.29 1.23
C GLU A 205 29.16 0.61 0.64
N MET A 206 27.92 0.12 0.57
CA MET A 206 26.77 0.91 0.13
C MET A 206 26.48 2.01 1.15
N ILE A 207 26.39 3.25 0.68
CA ILE A 207 26.12 4.44 1.51
C ILE A 207 24.80 5.12 1.18
N ALA A 208 24.25 4.85 0.02
CA ALA A 208 22.96 5.34 -0.39
C ALA A 208 22.44 4.56 -1.59
N ALA A 209 21.14 4.47 -1.73
CA ALA A 209 20.51 3.81 -2.88
C ALA A 209 19.10 4.34 -3.12
N TYR A 210 18.58 4.07 -4.30
CA TYR A 210 17.16 4.11 -4.61
C TYR A 210 16.73 2.82 -5.27
N ILE A 211 15.44 2.53 -5.07
CA ILE A 211 14.69 1.49 -5.76
C ILE A 211 13.36 2.08 -6.18
N ALA A 212 12.80 1.67 -7.30
CA ALA A 212 11.44 2.01 -7.68
C ALA A 212 10.82 0.91 -8.53
N SER A 213 9.60 0.52 -8.22
CA SER A 213 8.76 -0.25 -9.12
C SER A 213 7.88 0.68 -9.94
N ILE A 214 7.59 0.28 -11.18
CA ILE A 214 6.60 0.92 -12.05
C ILE A 214 5.48 -0.09 -12.26
N ASP A 215 4.24 0.31 -11.98
CA ASP A 215 3.08 -0.56 -12.15
C ASP A 215 2.55 -0.59 -13.59
N GLU A 216 1.52 -1.38 -13.81
CA GLU A 216 0.84 -1.54 -15.10
C GLU A 216 0.17 -0.26 -15.63
N TRP A 217 0.04 0.76 -14.80
CA TRP A 217 -0.54 2.06 -15.15
C TRP A 217 0.50 3.18 -15.26
N ASN A 218 1.79 2.80 -15.29
CA ASN A 218 2.93 3.70 -15.34
C ASN A 218 3.04 4.69 -14.16
N ALA A 219 2.53 4.30 -12.99
CA ALA A 219 2.83 4.97 -11.74
C ALA A 219 4.07 4.34 -11.09
N ALA A 220 4.93 5.16 -10.51
CA ALA A 220 6.18 4.72 -9.89
C ALA A 220 6.14 4.83 -8.36
N TYR A 221 6.73 3.87 -7.70
CA TYR A 221 6.77 3.71 -6.24
C TYR A 221 8.23 3.75 -5.75
N PRO A 222 8.80 4.95 -5.54
CA PRO A 222 10.20 5.08 -5.16
C PRO A 222 10.44 4.88 -3.68
N SER A 223 11.52 4.18 -3.35
CA SER A 223 12.18 4.16 -2.05
C SER A 223 13.57 4.75 -2.18
N VAL A 224 14.00 5.56 -1.22
CA VAL A 224 15.33 6.19 -1.20
C VAL A 224 15.91 6.04 0.19
N TRP A 225 17.08 5.41 0.26
CA TRP A 225 17.83 5.24 1.49
C TRP A 225 19.18 5.96 1.44
N VAL A 226 19.58 6.57 2.56
CA VAL A 226 20.90 7.16 2.76
C VAL A 226 21.38 6.81 4.17
N GLU A 227 22.54 6.21 4.25
CA GLU A 227 23.23 5.90 5.49
C GLU A 227 23.33 7.16 6.39
N GLU A 228 23.08 7.04 7.69
CA GLU A 228 22.87 8.16 8.61
C GLU A 228 24.00 9.19 8.58
N ARG A 229 25.25 8.75 8.63
CA ARG A 229 26.46 9.61 8.60
C ARG A 229 26.62 10.41 7.30
N TYR A 230 25.92 10.03 6.24
CA TYR A 230 25.93 10.70 4.94
C TYR A 230 24.68 11.53 4.67
N ARG A 231 23.71 11.54 5.60
CA ARG A 231 22.49 12.36 5.49
C ARG A 231 22.81 13.85 5.55
N LYS A 232 21.85 14.69 5.12
CA LYS A 232 21.94 16.16 5.08
C LYS A 232 23.06 16.73 4.20
N GLN A 233 23.68 15.91 3.35
CA GLN A 233 24.73 16.30 2.40
C GLN A 233 24.18 16.42 0.96
N GLY A 234 22.88 16.31 0.74
CA GLY A 234 22.24 16.42 -0.58
C GLY A 234 22.15 15.10 -1.37
N ILE A 235 22.69 13.99 -0.84
CA ILE A 235 22.72 12.69 -1.54
C ILE A 235 21.30 12.19 -1.88
N GLY A 236 20.36 12.21 -0.92
CA GLY A 236 18.98 11.78 -1.17
C GLY A 236 18.29 12.62 -2.24
N THR A 237 18.55 13.94 -2.27
CA THR A 237 18.05 14.84 -3.33
C THR A 237 18.65 14.50 -4.69
N TYR A 238 19.94 14.18 -4.74
CA TYR A 238 20.62 13.75 -5.94
C TYR A 238 20.03 12.44 -6.46
N LEU A 239 19.90 11.42 -5.60
CA LEU A 239 19.32 10.12 -5.94
C LEU A 239 17.90 10.25 -6.51
N LEU A 240 17.04 11.02 -5.83
CA LEU A 240 15.65 11.16 -6.27
C LEU A 240 15.53 11.89 -7.62
N ARG A 241 16.43 12.86 -7.92
CA ARG A 241 16.50 13.54 -9.22
C ARG A 241 16.95 12.60 -10.35
N GLU A 242 17.96 11.76 -10.08
CA GLU A 242 18.41 10.76 -11.06
C GLU A 242 17.31 9.72 -11.33
N LEU A 243 16.66 9.25 -10.27
CA LEU A 243 15.54 8.34 -10.39
C LEU A 243 14.38 8.98 -11.19
N GLU A 244 14.00 10.23 -10.88
CA GLU A 244 12.95 10.94 -11.62
C GLU A 244 13.27 11.03 -13.13
N ARG A 245 14.52 11.26 -13.48
CA ARG A 245 14.97 11.28 -14.88
C ARG A 245 14.78 9.91 -15.55
N GLU A 246 15.19 8.84 -14.89
CA GLU A 246 15.05 7.48 -15.43
C GLU A 246 13.58 7.06 -15.54
N LEU A 247 12.77 7.38 -14.56
CA LEU A 247 11.33 7.09 -14.57
C LEU A 247 10.63 7.78 -15.74
N LYS A 248 10.98 9.05 -16.04
CA LYS A 248 10.49 9.76 -17.23
C LYS A 248 10.89 9.07 -18.55
N GLU A 249 12.14 8.61 -18.63
CA GLU A 249 12.62 7.86 -19.81
C GLU A 249 11.88 6.53 -19.99
N LYS A 250 11.38 5.94 -18.91
CA LYS A 250 10.57 4.72 -18.90
C LYS A 250 9.07 4.96 -19.11
N GLY A 251 8.64 6.22 -19.16
CA GLY A 251 7.25 6.59 -19.41
C GLY A 251 6.38 6.69 -18.16
N ALA A 252 6.95 6.61 -16.97
CA ALA A 252 6.21 6.90 -15.75
C ALA A 252 5.76 8.37 -15.74
N TYR A 253 4.54 8.64 -15.27
CA TYR A 253 3.97 9.99 -15.26
C TYR A 253 3.78 10.56 -13.85
N VAL A 254 3.81 9.70 -12.82
CA VAL A 254 3.61 10.06 -11.43
C VAL A 254 4.47 9.20 -10.52
N MET A 255 5.00 9.82 -9.47
CA MET A 255 5.61 9.11 -8.35
C MET A 255 4.69 9.19 -7.15
N LEU A 256 4.50 8.06 -6.47
CA LEU A 256 3.69 7.90 -5.26
C LEU A 256 4.55 7.37 -4.14
N VAL A 257 4.46 7.97 -2.96
CA VAL A 257 5.18 7.54 -1.76
C VAL A 257 4.26 7.55 -0.54
N TRP A 258 4.54 6.67 0.40
CA TRP A 258 3.79 6.58 1.65
C TRP A 258 4.71 6.78 2.87
N PRO A 259 5.24 8.00 3.07
CA PRO A 259 6.12 8.27 4.20
C PRO A 259 5.37 8.45 5.51
N SER A 260 6.02 8.11 6.60
CA SER A 260 5.66 8.54 7.94
C SER A 260 6.01 10.03 8.15
N ASP A 261 5.51 10.64 9.23
CA ASP A 261 5.71 12.08 9.50
C ASP A 261 7.18 12.49 9.64
N TRP A 262 8.05 11.59 10.13
CA TRP A 262 9.50 11.86 10.21
C TRP A 262 10.22 11.83 8.85
N GLN A 263 9.62 11.23 7.82
CA GLN A 263 10.14 11.15 6.45
C GLN A 263 9.51 12.19 5.52
N ALA A 264 8.24 12.55 5.73
CA ALA A 264 7.42 13.38 4.83
C ALA A 264 8.08 14.73 4.47
N GLY A 265 8.77 15.35 5.44
CA GLY A 265 9.47 16.61 5.22
C GLY A 265 10.56 16.57 4.15
N PHE A 266 11.16 15.42 3.88
CA PHE A 266 12.08 15.23 2.78
C PHE A 266 11.33 15.33 1.44
N PHE A 267 10.26 14.58 1.27
CA PHE A 267 9.48 14.53 0.03
C PHE A 267 8.81 15.87 -0.31
N VAL A 268 8.29 16.60 0.70
CA VAL A 268 7.76 17.97 0.50
C VAL A 268 8.83 18.87 -0.15
N LYS A 269 10.07 18.83 0.33
CA LYS A 269 11.18 19.62 -0.23
C LYS A 269 11.57 19.18 -1.65
N GLN A 270 11.21 17.98 -2.07
CA GLN A 270 11.45 17.47 -3.41
C GLN A 270 10.25 17.70 -4.35
N GLY A 271 9.23 18.45 -3.92
CA GLY A 271 8.08 18.84 -4.73
C GLY A 271 6.92 17.83 -4.73
N PHE A 272 6.91 16.89 -3.79
CA PHE A 272 5.73 16.05 -3.58
C PHE A 272 4.64 16.82 -2.85
N THR A 273 3.40 16.56 -3.23
CA THR A 273 2.19 17.10 -2.60
C THR A 273 1.49 16.04 -1.78
N VAL A 274 1.00 16.42 -0.61
CA VAL A 274 0.21 15.52 0.26
C VAL A 274 -1.16 15.30 -0.36
N CYS A 275 -1.53 14.04 -0.54
CA CYS A 275 -2.86 13.62 -1.01
C CYS A 275 -3.75 13.16 0.15
N THR A 276 -3.18 12.37 1.05
CA THR A 276 -3.92 11.84 2.21
C THR A 276 -3.06 11.86 3.46
N VAL A 277 -3.71 11.95 4.64
CA VAL A 277 -3.06 11.84 5.94
C VAL A 277 -3.88 10.90 6.82
N ALA A 278 -3.29 9.79 7.22
CA ALA A 278 -3.84 8.93 8.26
C ALA A 278 -3.24 9.35 9.61
N GLU A 279 -4.02 10.00 10.45
CA GLU A 279 -3.64 10.39 11.81
C GLU A 279 -3.68 9.18 12.74
N ASP A 280 -2.83 9.19 13.78
CA ASP A 280 -2.65 8.08 14.72
C ASP A 280 -2.25 6.75 14.03
N CYS A 281 -1.42 6.84 13.03
CA CYS A 281 -1.01 5.74 12.18
C CYS A 281 0.54 5.72 12.00
N PRO A 282 1.26 5.01 12.90
CA PRO A 282 0.87 4.41 14.17
C PRO A 282 0.49 5.49 15.22
N LYS A 283 -0.02 5.07 16.37
CA LYS A 283 -0.51 5.98 17.42
C LYS A 283 0.48 7.10 17.77
N GLY A 284 0.02 8.35 17.68
CA GLY A 284 0.82 9.54 17.93
C GLY A 284 1.61 10.04 16.71
N HIS A 285 1.55 9.33 15.61
CA HIS A 285 2.22 9.67 14.36
C HIS A 285 1.22 9.77 13.20
N CYS A 286 1.69 10.24 12.05
CA CYS A 286 0.89 10.34 10.83
C CYS A 286 1.54 9.54 9.70
N TYR A 287 0.71 8.90 8.90
CA TYR A 287 1.11 8.22 7.67
C TYR A 287 0.51 8.96 6.47
N TYR A 288 1.34 9.31 5.53
CA TYR A 288 0.97 10.14 4.40
C TYR A 288 0.92 9.31 3.12
N CYS A 289 0.01 9.66 2.21
CA CYS A 289 0.20 9.37 0.80
C CYS A 289 0.56 10.69 0.10
N MET A 290 1.65 10.69 -0.64
CA MET A 290 2.13 11.87 -1.34
C MET A 290 2.40 11.53 -2.80
N LYS A 291 2.15 12.50 -3.69
CA LYS A 291 2.41 12.33 -5.12
C LYS A 291 3.26 13.46 -5.70
N LYS A 292 3.99 13.13 -6.76
CA LYS A 292 4.66 14.07 -7.64
C LYS A 292 4.43 13.68 -9.09
N VAL A 293 3.81 14.57 -9.86
CA VAL A 293 3.70 14.41 -11.33
C VAL A 293 5.06 14.67 -11.93
N ILE A 294 5.50 13.84 -12.86
CA ILE A 294 6.84 13.88 -13.44
C ILE A 294 6.82 13.90 -14.97
#